data_2f8d0ecf29bac6f5e1fb626d92a6d55e
#
_entry.id   2f8d0ecf29bac6f5e1fb626d92a6d55e
#
_cell.length_a   1.000
_cell.length_b   1.000
_cell.length_c   1.000
_cell.angle_alpha   90.00
_cell.angle_beta   90.00
_cell.angle_gamma   90.00
#
_symmetry.space_group_name_H-M   'P 1'
#
loop_
_entity.id
_entity.type
_entity.pdbx_description
1 polymer ?
#
loop_
_entity_poly.entity_id
_entity_poly.type
_entity_poly.pdbx_seq_one_letter_code
_entity_poly.pdbx_strand_id
1 'polypeptide(L)'
;MPALEGVKMGTEYGAKAVGLNNVGLIKEGYKADIVLFDMSAPQCYPRHDLVSLLAYSMNGSMVDTVLVDGKVLLENRAFTIIDEEKIKYEANRCSYELTLTLNF
;
A
#
# COMPACT_ATOMS: atom_id res chain seq x y z
N MET A 1 -5.81 -21.09 5.03
CA MET A 1 -6.45 -20.25 3.98
C MET A 1 -5.63 -20.35 2.72
N PRO A 2 -6.24 -20.67 1.57
CA PRO A 2 -5.52 -20.62 0.31
C PRO A 2 -4.99 -19.20 0.01
N ALA A 3 -3.79 -19.12 -0.55
CA ALA A 3 -3.13 -17.84 -0.82
C ALA A 3 -3.96 -16.92 -1.73
N LEU A 4 -4.58 -17.48 -2.76
CA LEU A 4 -5.40 -16.70 -3.68
C LEU A 4 -6.59 -16.03 -2.98
N GLU A 5 -7.24 -16.73 -2.06
CA GLU A 5 -8.33 -16.13 -1.27
C GLU A 5 -7.84 -14.99 -0.39
N GLY A 6 -6.65 -15.14 0.19
CA GLY A 6 -6.02 -14.06 0.96
C GLY A 6 -5.82 -12.80 0.13
N VAL A 7 -5.31 -12.95 -1.08
CA VAL A 7 -5.15 -11.82 -2.01
C VAL A 7 -6.50 -11.22 -2.41
N LYS A 8 -7.50 -12.04 -2.69
CA LYS A 8 -8.85 -11.56 -3.03
C LYS A 8 -9.50 -10.80 -1.88
N MET A 9 -9.27 -11.20 -0.63
CA MET A 9 -9.77 -10.47 0.54
C MET A 9 -9.19 -9.06 0.63
N GLY A 10 -7.94 -8.88 0.24
CA GLY A 10 -7.29 -7.58 0.21
C GLY A 10 -7.59 -6.75 -1.04
N THR A 11 -8.25 -7.31 -2.03
CA THR A 11 -8.53 -6.65 -3.31
C THR A 11 -10.02 -6.66 -3.62
N GLU A 12 -10.49 -7.64 -4.38
CA GLU A 12 -11.87 -7.73 -4.87
C GLU A 12 -12.90 -7.78 -3.74
N TYR A 13 -12.71 -8.67 -2.79
CA TYR A 13 -13.69 -8.85 -1.70
C TYR A 13 -13.63 -7.71 -0.70
N GLY A 14 -12.44 -7.18 -0.44
CA GLY A 14 -12.28 -6.00 0.41
C GLY A 14 -12.99 -4.78 -0.16
N ALA A 15 -12.88 -4.54 -1.47
CA ALA A 15 -13.56 -3.45 -2.14
C ALA A 15 -15.07 -3.58 -2.02
N LYS A 16 -15.61 -4.78 -2.24
CA LYS A 16 -17.05 -5.06 -2.09
C LYS A 16 -17.52 -4.85 -0.66
N ALA A 17 -16.73 -5.27 0.31
CA ALA A 17 -17.09 -5.14 1.73
C ALA A 17 -17.28 -3.69 2.17
N VAL A 18 -16.50 -2.76 1.60
CA VAL A 18 -16.61 -1.33 1.92
C VAL A 18 -17.49 -0.56 0.93
N GLY A 19 -18.13 -1.26 -0.01
CA GLY A 19 -19.07 -0.65 -0.94
C GLY A 19 -18.45 0.08 -2.13
N LEU A 20 -17.18 -0.17 -2.42
CA LEU A 20 -16.52 0.43 -3.58
C LEU A 20 -16.80 -0.37 -4.85
N ASN A 21 -17.12 0.34 -5.92
CA ASN A 21 -17.38 -0.24 -7.24
C ASN A 21 -16.22 0.07 -8.19
N ASN A 22 -15.97 -0.82 -9.15
CA ASN A 22 -14.98 -0.63 -10.22
C ASN A 22 -13.54 -0.53 -9.70
N VAL A 23 -13.25 -1.10 -8.54
CA VAL A 23 -11.91 -1.24 -7.96
C VAL A 23 -11.70 -2.66 -7.45
N GLY A 24 -10.47 -3.02 -7.16
CA GLY A 24 -10.13 -4.34 -6.60
C GLY A 24 -9.74 -5.38 -7.64
N LEU A 25 -9.80 -5.05 -8.92
CA LEU A 25 -9.37 -5.92 -10.02
C LEU A 25 -8.64 -5.10 -11.08
N ILE A 26 -7.69 -5.73 -11.75
CA ILE A 26 -7.06 -5.17 -12.95
C ILE A 26 -7.92 -5.64 -14.12
N LYS A 27 -8.84 -4.80 -14.54
CA LYS A 27 -9.86 -5.14 -15.53
C LYS A 27 -10.26 -3.90 -16.30
N GLU A 28 -10.58 -4.09 -17.59
CA GLU A 28 -11.05 -3.00 -18.43
C GLU A 28 -12.32 -2.37 -17.83
N GLY A 29 -12.36 -1.04 -17.80
CA GLY A 29 -13.46 -0.28 -17.20
C GLY A 29 -13.33 -0.06 -15.70
N TYR A 30 -12.38 -0.70 -15.03
CA TYR A 30 -12.10 -0.49 -13.62
C TYR A 30 -11.11 0.66 -13.42
N LYS A 31 -11.18 1.29 -12.25
CA LYS A 31 -10.22 2.35 -11.87
C LYS A 31 -8.83 1.75 -11.68
N ALA A 32 -7.83 2.51 -12.05
CA ALA A 32 -6.44 2.10 -11.90
C ALA A 32 -5.94 2.37 -10.48
N ASP A 33 -6.36 1.54 -9.54
CA ASP A 33 -5.85 1.47 -8.17
C ASP A 33 -4.89 0.29 -8.12
N ILE A 34 -3.59 0.55 -8.32
CA ILE A 34 -2.58 -0.48 -8.60
C ILE A 34 -1.37 -0.26 -7.71
N VAL A 35 -0.82 -1.35 -7.20
CA VAL A 35 0.42 -1.35 -6.42
C VAL A 35 1.45 -2.21 -7.13
N LEU A 36 2.65 -1.67 -7.33
CA LEU A 36 3.79 -2.40 -7.84
C LEU A 36 4.76 -2.71 -6.71
N PHE A 37 5.17 -3.96 -6.61
CA PHE A 37 6.09 -4.42 -5.57
C PHE A 37 7.48 -4.65 -6.15
N ASP A 38 8.51 -4.25 -5.38
CA ASP A 38 9.89 -4.63 -5.67
C ASP A 38 10.16 -5.99 -5.02
N MET A 39 10.43 -7.00 -5.84
CA MET A 39 10.63 -8.38 -5.38
C MET A 39 12.10 -8.76 -5.23
N SER A 40 13.00 -7.78 -5.09
CA SER A 40 14.43 -8.05 -4.91
C SER A 40 14.80 -8.46 -3.48
N ALA A 41 13.91 -8.29 -2.52
CA ALA A 41 14.18 -8.61 -1.12
C ALA A 41 14.35 -10.12 -0.88
N PRO A 42 15.18 -10.53 0.11
CA PRO A 42 15.46 -11.95 0.36
C PRO A 42 14.21 -12.80 0.65
N GLN A 43 13.18 -12.23 1.29
CA GLN A 43 11.94 -12.94 1.58
C GLN A 43 11.12 -13.28 0.33
N CYS A 44 11.49 -12.74 -0.83
CA CYS A 44 10.86 -13.07 -2.12
C CYS A 44 11.52 -14.26 -2.81
N TYR A 45 12.45 -14.92 -2.17
CA TYR A 45 13.16 -16.08 -2.71
C TYR A 45 13.01 -17.28 -1.77
N PRO A 46 12.90 -18.51 -2.29
CA PRO A 46 12.74 -18.84 -3.72
C PRO A 46 11.35 -18.46 -4.25
N ARG A 47 11.28 -18.21 -5.57
CA ARG A 47 10.05 -17.74 -6.23
C ARG A 47 9.31 -18.89 -6.91
N HIS A 48 8.60 -19.69 -6.12
CA HIS A 48 7.83 -20.81 -6.66
C HIS A 48 6.39 -20.41 -7.01
N ASP A 49 5.78 -19.54 -6.21
CA ASP A 49 4.39 -19.10 -6.40
C ASP A 49 4.27 -17.64 -5.98
N LEU A 50 4.03 -16.76 -6.96
CA LEU A 50 3.94 -15.33 -6.73
C LEU A 50 2.74 -14.95 -5.84
N VAL A 51 1.63 -15.67 -5.96
CA VAL A 51 0.43 -15.42 -5.15
C VAL A 51 0.72 -15.74 -3.68
N SER A 52 1.43 -16.84 -3.40
CA SER A 52 1.83 -17.18 -2.03
C SER A 52 2.83 -16.19 -1.46
N LEU A 53 3.77 -15.69 -2.27
CA LEU A 53 4.69 -14.64 -1.83
C LEU A 53 3.94 -13.39 -1.44
N LEU A 54 2.99 -12.95 -2.25
CA LEU A 54 2.19 -11.76 -1.98
C LEU A 54 1.36 -11.91 -0.70
N ALA A 55 0.75 -13.09 -0.51
CA ALA A 55 -0.13 -13.32 0.63
C ALA A 55 0.61 -13.50 1.96
N TYR A 56 1.78 -14.14 1.96
CA TYR A 56 2.42 -14.61 3.18
C TYR A 56 3.80 -14.02 3.47
N SER A 57 4.55 -13.60 2.46
CA SER A 57 5.95 -13.24 2.62
C SER A 57 6.25 -11.76 2.41
N MET A 58 5.45 -11.07 1.64
CA MET A 58 5.68 -9.66 1.31
C MET A 58 5.04 -8.73 2.33
N ASN A 59 5.59 -7.54 2.47
CA ASN A 59 5.05 -6.51 3.35
C ASN A 59 5.10 -5.13 2.66
N GLY A 60 4.57 -4.11 3.33
CA GLY A 60 4.47 -2.77 2.77
C GLY A 60 5.80 -2.11 2.42
N SER A 61 6.91 -2.55 3.02
CA SER A 61 8.23 -1.98 2.71
C SER A 61 8.73 -2.35 1.30
N MET A 62 8.11 -3.32 0.65
CA MET A 62 8.43 -3.75 -0.70
C MET A 62 7.65 -3.01 -1.77
N VAL A 63 6.73 -2.12 -1.39
CA VAL A 63 5.95 -1.32 -2.33
C VAL A 63 6.87 -0.30 -2.99
N ASP A 64 6.90 -0.31 -4.31
CA ASP A 64 7.71 0.60 -5.11
C ASP A 64 6.89 1.76 -5.67
N THR A 65 5.75 1.44 -6.26
CA THR A 65 4.90 2.42 -6.96
C THR A 65 3.45 2.16 -6.63
N VAL A 66 2.69 3.24 -6.39
CA VAL A 66 1.26 3.18 -6.10
C VAL A 66 0.53 4.15 -7.01
N LEU A 67 -0.50 3.63 -7.69
CA LEU A 67 -1.43 4.42 -8.48
C LEU A 67 -2.80 4.38 -7.80
N VAL A 68 -3.46 5.53 -7.72
CA VAL A 68 -4.85 5.63 -7.25
C VAL A 68 -5.63 6.39 -8.30
N ASP A 69 -6.65 5.75 -8.86
CA ASP A 69 -7.48 6.28 -9.95
C ASP A 69 -6.62 6.81 -11.12
N GLY A 70 -5.58 6.04 -11.45
CA GLY A 70 -4.65 6.37 -12.52
C GLY A 70 -3.58 7.41 -12.18
N LYS A 71 -3.62 8.00 -10.99
CA LYS A 71 -2.62 8.97 -10.54
C LYS A 71 -1.50 8.28 -9.79
N VAL A 72 -0.27 8.56 -10.17
CA VAL A 72 0.91 8.02 -9.49
C VAL A 72 1.15 8.82 -8.23
N LEU A 73 0.92 8.21 -7.06
CA LEU A 73 1.12 8.85 -5.76
C LEU A 73 2.48 8.53 -5.15
N LEU A 74 3.00 7.36 -5.46
CA LEU A 74 4.33 6.90 -5.03
C LEU A 74 5.01 6.30 -6.25
N GLU A 75 6.26 6.69 -6.52
CA GLU A 75 7.05 6.18 -7.63
C GLU A 75 8.49 6.00 -7.17
N ASN A 76 9.06 4.81 -7.41
CA ASN A 76 10.40 4.47 -6.93
C ASN A 76 10.56 4.78 -5.43
N ARG A 77 9.54 4.46 -4.64
CA ARG A 77 9.49 4.65 -3.19
C ARG A 77 9.48 6.12 -2.73
N ALA A 78 9.25 7.06 -3.64
CA ALA A 78 9.15 8.48 -3.30
C ALA A 78 7.75 9.01 -3.63
N PHE A 79 7.19 9.78 -2.71
CA PHE A 79 5.89 10.41 -2.93
C PHE A 79 5.98 11.48 -4.01
N THR A 80 4.97 11.54 -4.87
CA THR A 80 4.95 12.47 -6.02
C THR A 80 4.28 13.79 -5.69
N ILE A 81 3.26 13.79 -4.82
CA ILE A 81 2.48 14.99 -4.48
C ILE A 81 2.48 15.31 -2.99
N ILE A 82 3.11 14.47 -2.16
CA ILE A 82 3.18 14.63 -0.71
C ILE A 82 4.64 14.87 -0.33
N ASP A 83 4.88 15.90 0.48
CA ASP A 83 6.20 16.14 1.06
C ASP A 83 6.30 15.34 2.37
N GLU A 84 6.90 14.16 2.30
CA GLU A 84 7.03 13.25 3.43
C GLU A 84 7.85 13.87 4.57
N GLU A 85 8.93 14.55 4.26
CA GLU A 85 9.79 15.18 5.28
C GLU A 85 9.05 16.28 6.02
N LYS A 86 8.26 17.07 5.31
CA LYS A 86 7.42 18.09 5.92
C LYS A 86 6.37 17.48 6.84
N ILE A 87 5.73 16.39 6.42
CA ILE A 87 4.72 15.69 7.23
C ILE A 87 5.35 15.16 8.52
N LYS A 88 6.52 14.55 8.44
CA LYS A 88 7.25 14.05 9.60
C LYS A 88 7.59 15.19 10.56
N TYR A 89 8.08 16.29 10.03
CA TYR A 89 8.41 17.48 10.83
C TYR A 89 7.18 18.03 11.54
N GLU A 90 6.08 18.23 10.81
CA GLU A 90 4.84 18.75 11.38
C GLU A 90 4.23 17.80 12.41
N ALA A 91 4.28 16.49 12.18
CA ALA A 91 3.78 15.50 13.13
C ALA A 91 4.57 15.56 14.45
N ASN A 92 5.89 15.65 14.37
CA ASN A 92 6.72 15.78 15.56
C ASN A 92 6.47 17.09 16.29
N ARG A 93 6.32 18.19 15.55
CA ARG A 93 6.03 19.51 16.13
C ARG A 93 4.70 19.49 16.87
N CYS A 94 3.64 18.97 16.24
CA CYS A 94 2.32 18.88 16.86
C CYS A 94 2.34 18.01 18.12
N SER A 95 3.02 16.88 18.07
CA SER A 95 3.16 15.98 19.22
C SER A 95 3.89 16.67 20.37
N TYR A 96 4.96 17.39 20.09
CA TYR A 96 5.72 18.12 21.10
C TYR A 96 4.86 19.22 21.75
N GLU A 97 4.16 20.02 20.95
CA GLU A 97 3.27 21.07 21.45
C GLU A 97 2.14 20.51 22.32
N LEU A 98 1.56 19.39 21.88
CA LEU A 98 0.50 18.72 22.65
C LEU A 98 1.02 18.23 24.01
N THR A 99 2.21 17.65 24.03
CA THR A 99 2.85 17.19 25.27
C THR A 99 3.06 18.35 26.24
N LEU A 100 3.56 19.49 25.76
CA LEU A 100 3.74 20.70 26.61
C LEU A 100 2.40 21.20 27.14
N THR A 101 1.37 21.25 26.28
CA THR A 101 0.03 21.74 26.64
C THR A 101 -0.62 20.85 27.70
N LEU A 102 -0.48 19.53 27.57
CA LEU A 102 -1.05 18.57 28.52
C LEU A 102 -0.15 18.30 29.73
N ASN A 103 1.02 18.89 29.76
CA ASN A 103 1.96 18.81 30.89
C ASN A 103 2.39 17.36 31.21
N PHE A 104 2.62 16.58 30.16
CA PHE A 104 3.12 15.20 30.28
C PHE A 104 4.60 15.17 30.64
#